data_89ec597d7a591a324c42d0766c1338d0
#
_entry.id   89ec597d7a591a324c42d0766c1338d0
#
_cell.length_a   1.000
_cell.length_b   1.000
_cell.length_c   1.000
_cell.angle_alpha   90.00
_cell.angle_beta   90.00
_cell.angle_gamma   90.00
#
_symmetry.space_group_name_H-M   'P 1'
#
loop_
_entity.id
_entity.type
_entity.pdbx_description
1 polymer ?
#
loop_
_entity_poly.entity_id
_entity_poly.type
_entity_poly.pdbx_seq_one_letter_code
_entity_poly.pdbx_strand_id
1 'polypeptide(L)'
;MAELYPDLKDRPIKETICLFDVDGTLTPARQSASAEMLKTLSNLRHKCAIGFVGGSDLAKQQEQLGTPSLPVTTLFDFCFAENGLTAYRLGKPMPSNSFIQWLGEEKYQKLAKFCLRYISELEGLPRMRGTFIEFRNGMINVSPVGRNASKAERDEFEAWDKKNDCRPKMIEAIQKEFPDLGLTYSIGGQISFDVFPTGWDKTYCLQHIEAEADPSKGLSGIKYKNIHFFGDKAFKGGNDWEIYSDPRTIGHAVKGPEDTMAQLKELFDV
;
A
#
# COMPACT_ATOMS: atom_id res chain seq x y z
N MET A 1 -20.12 18.68 -16.41
CA MET A 1 -19.24 17.81 -17.23
C MET A 1 -20.00 16.51 -17.43
N ALA A 2 -20.19 16.07 -18.68
CA ALA A 2 -20.81 14.78 -18.94
C ALA A 2 -20.01 13.70 -18.19
N GLU A 3 -20.69 12.79 -17.52
CA GLU A 3 -20.05 11.70 -16.82
C GLU A 3 -19.25 10.89 -17.84
N LEU A 4 -17.93 10.86 -17.68
CA LEU A 4 -17.03 10.20 -18.61
C LEU A 4 -17.21 8.66 -18.58
N TYR A 5 -17.74 8.14 -17.48
CA TYR A 5 -17.94 6.70 -17.24
C TYR A 5 -19.35 6.43 -16.72
N PRO A 6 -19.93 5.25 -17.05
CA PRO A 6 -21.20 4.83 -16.47
C PRO A 6 -21.13 4.73 -14.95
N ASP A 7 -22.25 4.94 -14.27
CA ASP A 7 -22.37 4.65 -12.85
C ASP A 7 -21.95 3.20 -12.55
N LEU A 8 -21.38 2.95 -11.37
CA LEU A 8 -20.90 1.61 -10.98
C LEU A 8 -21.96 0.52 -11.20
N LYS A 9 -23.22 0.82 -10.86
CA LYS A 9 -24.37 -0.09 -11.03
C LYS A 9 -24.80 -0.34 -12.48
N ASP A 10 -24.39 0.53 -13.41
CA ASP A 10 -24.81 0.49 -14.82
C ASP A 10 -23.72 -0.09 -15.73
N ARG A 11 -22.57 -0.48 -15.17
CA ARG A 11 -21.49 -1.13 -15.93
C ARG A 11 -21.83 -2.57 -16.30
N PRO A 12 -21.32 -3.08 -17.45
CA PRO A 12 -21.62 -4.44 -17.90
C PRO A 12 -21.29 -5.55 -16.89
N ILE A 13 -20.18 -5.41 -16.15
CA ILE A 13 -19.68 -6.41 -15.18
C ILE A 13 -19.82 -5.85 -13.76
N LYS A 14 -21.07 -5.76 -13.27
CA LYS A 14 -21.48 -5.00 -12.07
C LYS A 14 -20.88 -5.47 -10.74
N GLU A 15 -20.69 -6.78 -10.57
CA GLU A 15 -20.27 -7.38 -9.29
C GLU A 15 -18.76 -7.68 -9.26
N THR A 16 -18.02 -7.05 -10.19
CA THR A 16 -16.57 -7.24 -10.34
C THR A 16 -15.84 -5.92 -10.11
N ILE A 17 -14.75 -6.00 -9.38
CA ILE A 17 -13.78 -4.93 -9.22
C ILE A 17 -12.37 -5.45 -9.48
N CYS A 18 -11.55 -4.65 -10.17
CA CYS A 18 -10.13 -4.90 -10.36
C CYS A 18 -9.32 -3.92 -9.52
N LEU A 19 -8.55 -4.45 -8.59
CA LEU A 19 -7.62 -3.73 -7.73
C LEU A 19 -6.19 -3.98 -8.20
N PHE A 20 -5.37 -2.95 -8.20
CA PHE A 20 -4.00 -3.01 -8.72
C PHE A 20 -3.00 -2.48 -7.69
N ASP A 21 -1.90 -3.18 -7.49
CA ASP A 21 -0.68 -2.53 -7.01
C ASP A 21 -0.19 -1.50 -8.04
N VAL A 22 0.71 -0.63 -7.67
CA VAL A 22 1.19 0.46 -8.52
C VAL A 22 2.58 0.19 -9.07
N ASP A 23 3.59 0.13 -8.19
CA ASP A 23 4.99 -0.04 -8.58
C ASP A 23 5.26 -1.47 -9.09
N GLY A 24 5.67 -1.63 -10.35
CA GLY A 24 5.90 -2.95 -10.94
C GLY A 24 4.62 -3.64 -11.45
N THR A 25 3.47 -3.00 -11.33
CA THR A 25 2.16 -3.50 -11.77
C THR A 25 1.49 -2.58 -12.78
N LEU A 26 1.19 -1.35 -12.42
CA LEU A 26 0.64 -0.32 -13.33
C LEU A 26 1.75 0.56 -13.93
N THR A 27 2.87 0.65 -13.24
CA THR A 27 4.02 1.47 -13.65
C THR A 27 5.30 0.66 -13.53
N PRO A 28 6.34 0.94 -14.32
CA PRO A 28 7.67 0.50 -13.94
C PRO A 28 8.01 1.11 -12.56
N ALA A 29 8.79 0.39 -11.76
CA ALA A 29 9.08 0.81 -10.38
C ALA A 29 9.55 2.28 -10.31
N ARG A 30 8.85 3.09 -9.53
CA ARG A 30 9.11 4.53 -9.31
C ARG A 30 9.02 5.41 -10.56
N GLN A 31 8.32 4.97 -11.59
CA GLN A 31 8.07 5.72 -12.81
C GLN A 31 6.59 5.99 -12.99
N SER A 32 6.24 6.80 -14.00
CA SER A 32 4.84 7.08 -14.34
C SER A 32 4.26 6.01 -15.24
N ALA A 33 2.94 5.85 -15.19
CA ALA A 33 2.20 4.97 -16.08
C ALA A 33 2.30 5.42 -17.53
N SER A 34 2.37 4.46 -18.45
CA SER A 34 2.33 4.74 -19.87
C SER A 34 0.93 5.20 -20.33
N ALA A 35 0.89 5.95 -21.44
CA ALA A 35 -0.38 6.34 -22.05
C ALA A 35 -1.24 5.12 -22.45
N GLU A 36 -0.58 4.02 -22.84
CA GLU A 36 -1.25 2.76 -23.17
C GLU A 36 -1.90 2.13 -21.95
N MET A 37 -1.20 2.06 -20.81
CA MET A 37 -1.75 1.59 -19.54
C MET A 37 -2.96 2.43 -19.12
N LEU A 38 -2.86 3.76 -19.14
CA LEU A 38 -3.97 4.65 -18.78
C LEU A 38 -5.19 4.46 -19.70
N LYS A 39 -4.96 4.19 -20.99
CA LYS A 39 -6.02 3.88 -21.95
C LYS A 39 -6.67 2.53 -21.64
N THR A 40 -5.87 1.49 -21.35
CA THR A 40 -6.36 0.16 -20.95
C THR A 40 -7.22 0.24 -19.70
N LEU A 41 -6.75 0.96 -18.67
CA LEU A 41 -7.52 1.19 -17.44
C LEU A 41 -8.82 1.96 -17.70
N SER A 42 -8.80 2.96 -18.59
CA SER A 42 -10.00 3.69 -18.99
C SER A 42 -11.02 2.76 -19.69
N ASN A 43 -10.56 1.89 -20.59
CA ASN A 43 -11.42 0.89 -21.23
C ASN A 43 -12.01 -0.09 -20.22
N LEU A 44 -11.20 -0.57 -19.28
CA LEU A 44 -11.66 -1.47 -18.22
C LEU A 44 -12.70 -0.82 -17.31
N ARG A 45 -12.51 0.47 -17.00
CA ARG A 45 -13.44 1.24 -16.16
C ARG A 45 -14.84 1.40 -16.77
N HIS A 46 -14.96 1.31 -18.08
CA HIS A 46 -16.27 1.21 -18.76
C HIS A 46 -16.96 -0.15 -18.55
N LYS A 47 -16.20 -1.20 -18.20
CA LYS A 47 -16.72 -2.57 -18.05
C LYS A 47 -17.00 -2.96 -16.59
N CYS A 48 -16.11 -2.64 -15.67
CA CYS A 48 -16.21 -2.95 -14.25
C CYS A 48 -15.62 -1.84 -13.37
N ALA A 49 -15.75 -1.96 -12.04
CA ALA A 49 -15.10 -1.06 -11.10
C ALA A 49 -13.58 -1.27 -11.11
N ILE A 50 -12.82 -0.18 -10.97
CA ILE A 50 -11.37 -0.24 -10.86
C ILE A 50 -10.86 0.55 -9.67
N GLY A 51 -9.77 0.09 -9.06
CA GLY A 51 -9.08 0.80 -7.99
C GLY A 51 -7.59 0.46 -7.94
N PHE A 52 -6.80 1.32 -7.31
CA PHE A 52 -5.41 0.98 -6.96
C PHE A 52 -5.24 0.83 -5.45
N VAL A 53 -4.26 0.02 -5.04
CA VAL A 53 -3.86 -0.18 -3.65
C VAL A 53 -2.34 -0.05 -3.55
N GLY A 54 -1.87 1.07 -3.07
CA GLY A 54 -0.43 1.34 -2.93
C GLY A 54 -0.02 1.61 -1.48
N GLY A 55 1.17 1.18 -1.10
CA GLY A 55 1.75 1.47 0.22
C GLY A 55 2.26 2.91 0.38
N SER A 56 2.44 3.63 -0.72
CA SER A 56 2.85 5.04 -0.73
C SER A 56 1.67 5.99 -0.43
N ASP A 57 1.99 7.22 -0.05
CA ASP A 57 1.00 8.28 0.12
C ASP A 57 0.34 8.71 -1.21
N LEU A 58 -0.75 9.49 -1.10
CA LEU A 58 -1.51 9.93 -2.28
C LEU A 58 -0.69 10.85 -3.21
N ALA A 59 0.23 11.66 -2.66
CA ALA A 59 1.05 12.55 -3.48
C ALA A 59 1.96 11.75 -4.42
N LYS A 60 2.55 10.65 -3.91
CA LYS A 60 3.35 9.73 -4.72
C LYS A 60 2.50 9.03 -5.78
N GLN A 61 1.28 8.61 -5.44
CA GLN A 61 0.35 8.01 -6.41
C GLN A 61 -0.06 9.01 -7.50
N GLN A 62 -0.22 10.30 -7.14
CA GLN A 62 -0.48 11.37 -8.10
C GLN A 62 0.68 11.55 -9.09
N GLU A 63 1.94 11.47 -8.62
CA GLU A 63 3.12 11.55 -9.50
C GLU A 63 3.19 10.38 -10.50
N GLN A 64 2.79 9.19 -10.07
CA GLN A 64 2.94 7.98 -10.87
C GLN A 64 1.77 7.72 -11.82
N LEU A 65 0.54 7.98 -11.40
CA LEU A 65 -0.68 7.64 -12.13
C LEU A 65 -1.44 8.86 -12.65
N GLY A 66 -1.35 9.99 -11.96
CA GLY A 66 -2.01 11.22 -12.35
C GLY A 66 -1.26 12.01 -13.42
N THR A 67 -1.88 13.10 -13.85
CA THR A 67 -1.24 14.11 -14.68
C THR A 67 -1.40 15.48 -14.02
N PRO A 68 -0.63 16.52 -14.43
CA PRO A 68 -0.81 17.88 -13.89
C PRO A 68 -2.22 18.44 -14.02
N SER A 69 -2.99 17.97 -15.02
CA SER A 69 -4.36 18.40 -15.31
C SER A 69 -5.44 17.42 -14.83
N LEU A 70 -5.05 16.21 -14.36
CA LEU A 70 -6.01 15.16 -14.03
C LEU A 70 -5.61 14.47 -12.72
N PRO A 71 -6.33 14.76 -11.60
CA PRO A 71 -6.08 14.10 -10.33
C PRO A 71 -6.24 12.58 -10.41
N VAL A 72 -5.34 11.83 -9.80
CA VAL A 72 -5.40 10.36 -9.74
C VAL A 72 -6.74 9.86 -9.18
N THR A 73 -7.31 10.59 -8.24
CA THR A 73 -8.62 10.28 -7.64
C THR A 73 -9.80 10.34 -8.61
N THR A 74 -9.59 10.87 -9.82
CA THR A 74 -10.60 10.90 -10.90
C THR A 74 -10.39 9.81 -11.94
N LEU A 75 -9.20 9.17 -11.95
CA LEU A 75 -8.88 8.10 -12.91
C LEU A 75 -9.43 6.74 -12.48
N PHE A 76 -9.61 6.54 -11.19
CA PHE A 76 -10.10 5.30 -10.59
C PHE A 76 -11.41 5.55 -9.84
N ASP A 77 -12.18 4.48 -9.65
CA ASP A 77 -13.37 4.53 -8.80
C ASP A 77 -13.02 4.48 -7.32
N PHE A 78 -11.96 3.72 -7.00
CA PHE A 78 -11.41 3.57 -5.66
C PHE A 78 -9.90 3.83 -5.67
N CYS A 79 -9.44 4.68 -4.76
CA CYS A 79 -8.04 5.01 -4.62
C CYS A 79 -7.62 4.72 -3.18
N PHE A 80 -6.75 3.75 -3.01
CA PHE A 80 -6.28 3.31 -1.70
C PHE A 80 -4.78 3.57 -1.56
N ALA A 81 -4.46 4.77 -1.09
CA ALA A 81 -3.10 5.12 -0.67
C ALA A 81 -2.86 4.65 0.77
N GLU A 82 -1.59 4.43 1.14
CA GLU A 82 -1.22 3.88 2.45
C GLU A 82 -2.03 2.61 2.80
N ASN A 83 -2.16 1.69 1.83
CA ASN A 83 -2.92 0.43 1.92
C ASN A 83 -4.44 0.60 2.14
N GLY A 84 -4.98 1.80 1.94
CA GLY A 84 -6.40 2.11 2.15
C GLY A 84 -6.70 2.93 3.40
N LEU A 85 -5.67 3.33 4.16
CA LEU A 85 -5.83 4.27 5.28
C LEU A 85 -6.21 5.65 4.79
N THR A 86 -5.66 6.07 3.66
CA THR A 86 -6.09 7.24 2.90
C THR A 86 -6.87 6.73 1.68
N ALA A 87 -8.19 6.82 1.75
CA ALA A 87 -9.08 6.26 0.74
C ALA A 87 -9.95 7.32 0.07
N TYR A 88 -10.16 7.14 -1.24
CA TYR A 88 -11.09 7.93 -2.03
C TYR A 88 -12.03 7.02 -2.82
N ARG A 89 -13.27 7.42 -2.92
CA ARG A 89 -14.31 6.78 -3.70
C ARG A 89 -14.90 7.80 -4.67
N LEU A 90 -14.84 7.52 -5.98
CA LEU A 90 -15.35 8.41 -7.03
C LEU A 90 -14.90 9.87 -6.83
N GLY A 91 -13.61 10.05 -6.53
CA GLY A 91 -13.00 11.36 -6.30
C GLY A 91 -13.30 12.01 -4.95
N LYS A 92 -14.11 11.41 -4.08
CA LYS A 92 -14.46 11.93 -2.76
C LYS A 92 -13.69 11.20 -1.66
N PRO A 93 -13.15 11.92 -0.66
CA PRO A 93 -12.45 11.28 0.46
C PRO A 93 -13.42 10.41 1.29
N MET A 94 -12.91 9.28 1.73
CA MET A 94 -13.57 8.38 2.68
C MET A 94 -13.04 8.63 4.10
N PRO A 95 -13.74 8.17 5.16
CA PRO A 95 -13.22 8.20 6.51
C PRO A 95 -11.85 7.52 6.58
N SER A 96 -10.90 8.18 7.23
CA SER A 96 -9.53 7.71 7.40
C SER A 96 -9.27 7.33 8.85
N ASN A 97 -8.47 6.29 9.06
CA ASN A 97 -7.89 5.97 10.35
C ASN A 97 -6.43 6.44 10.40
N SER A 98 -5.93 6.68 11.60
CA SER A 98 -4.51 6.99 11.78
C SER A 98 -3.88 6.09 12.84
N PHE A 99 -2.60 5.78 12.66
CA PHE A 99 -1.82 4.96 13.58
C PHE A 99 -1.88 5.50 15.02
N ILE A 100 -1.78 6.83 15.19
CA ILE A 100 -1.79 7.42 16.52
C ILE A 100 -3.19 7.39 17.16
N GLN A 101 -4.25 7.54 16.39
CA GLN A 101 -5.62 7.40 16.91
C GLN A 101 -5.90 5.97 17.34
N TRP A 102 -5.38 4.99 16.59
CA TRP A 102 -5.55 3.57 16.91
C TRP A 102 -4.70 3.14 18.11
N LEU A 103 -3.41 3.49 18.15
CA LEU A 103 -2.49 3.06 19.21
C LEU A 103 -2.66 3.86 20.50
N GLY A 104 -2.91 5.15 20.38
CA GLY A 104 -2.91 6.12 21.47
C GLY A 104 -1.51 6.67 21.80
N GLU A 105 -1.45 7.94 22.17
CA GLU A 105 -0.20 8.68 22.40
C GLU A 105 0.69 8.03 23.46
N GLU A 106 0.11 7.56 24.57
CA GLU A 106 0.89 6.94 25.64
C GLU A 106 1.64 5.70 25.20
N LYS A 107 0.95 4.80 24.47
CA LYS A 107 1.56 3.57 23.94
C LYS A 107 2.60 3.89 22.87
N TYR A 108 2.30 4.86 22.01
CA TYR A 108 3.23 5.34 20.99
C TYR A 108 4.53 5.86 21.60
N GLN A 109 4.45 6.70 22.64
CA GLN A 109 5.66 7.21 23.33
C GLN A 109 6.49 6.09 23.94
N LYS A 110 5.86 5.06 24.53
CA LYS A 110 6.60 3.90 25.08
C LYS A 110 7.34 3.18 23.95
N LEU A 111 6.68 2.90 22.84
CA LEU A 111 7.26 2.27 21.66
C LEU A 111 8.42 3.09 21.08
N ALA A 112 8.21 4.39 20.86
CA ALA A 112 9.22 5.29 20.31
C ALA A 112 10.45 5.40 21.22
N LYS A 113 10.26 5.55 22.54
CA LYS A 113 11.35 5.58 23.53
C LYS A 113 12.13 4.27 23.54
N PHE A 114 11.45 3.12 23.44
CA PHE A 114 12.11 1.83 23.33
C PHE A 114 12.97 1.75 22.08
N CYS A 115 12.42 2.10 20.92
CA CYS A 115 13.16 2.09 19.65
C CYS A 115 14.41 2.99 19.71
N LEU A 116 14.28 4.20 20.25
CA LEU A 116 15.39 5.14 20.35
C LEU A 116 16.47 4.63 21.31
N ARG A 117 16.08 4.04 22.47
CA ARG A 117 17.02 3.44 23.41
C ARG A 117 17.76 2.28 22.75
N TYR A 118 17.03 1.36 22.14
CA TYR A 118 17.62 0.22 21.44
C TYR A 118 18.67 0.67 20.40
N ILE A 119 18.32 1.66 19.57
CA ILE A 119 19.23 2.20 18.55
C ILE A 119 20.46 2.85 19.20
N SER A 120 20.29 3.57 20.32
CA SER A 120 21.40 4.23 21.00
C SER A 120 22.40 3.25 21.64
N GLU A 121 21.95 2.04 21.96
CA GLU A 121 22.73 0.97 22.57
C GLU A 121 23.34 -0.01 21.53
N LEU A 122 23.03 0.16 20.23
CA LEU A 122 23.59 -0.70 19.18
C LEU A 122 25.07 -0.47 19.00
N GLU A 123 25.86 -1.53 19.24
CA GLU A 123 27.28 -1.52 18.97
C GLU A 123 27.62 -1.95 17.54
N GLY A 124 28.73 -1.43 17.02
CA GLY A 124 29.24 -1.80 15.69
C GLY A 124 28.44 -1.26 14.50
N LEU A 125 27.45 -0.38 14.74
CA LEU A 125 26.68 0.26 13.67
C LEU A 125 27.63 1.10 12.78
N PRO A 126 27.64 0.88 11.45
CA PRO A 126 28.62 1.56 10.60
C PRO A 126 28.45 3.08 10.57
N ARG A 127 27.21 3.56 10.65
CA ARG A 127 26.86 4.99 10.63
C ARG A 127 25.60 5.28 11.43
N MET A 128 25.46 6.53 11.89
CA MET A 128 24.24 7.08 12.49
C MET A 128 23.99 8.47 11.92
N ARG A 129 22.80 8.71 11.29
CA ARG A 129 22.53 9.95 10.54
C ARG A 129 21.28 10.72 10.96
N GLY A 130 20.42 10.14 11.73
CA GLY A 130 19.17 10.78 12.16
C GLY A 130 17.96 10.46 11.27
N THR A 131 16.80 10.96 11.72
CA THR A 131 15.47 10.45 11.44
C THR A 131 15.45 8.94 11.62
N PHE A 132 15.62 8.52 12.87
CA PHE A 132 15.59 7.11 13.23
C PHE A 132 14.17 6.54 13.27
N ILE A 133 13.18 7.39 13.57
CA ILE A 133 11.76 7.08 13.52
C ILE A 133 11.08 8.15 12.66
N GLU A 134 10.52 7.75 11.53
CA GLU A 134 9.68 8.60 10.70
C GLU A 134 8.21 8.25 10.96
N PHE A 135 7.48 9.21 11.53
CA PHE A 135 6.05 9.08 11.80
C PHE A 135 5.26 9.34 10.52
N ARG A 136 4.35 8.41 10.18
CA ARG A 136 3.44 8.51 9.05
C ARG A 136 2.00 8.33 9.53
N ASN A 137 1.03 8.64 8.68
CA ASN A 137 -0.38 8.50 9.06
C ASN A 137 -0.76 7.07 9.48
N GLY A 138 -0.33 6.07 8.74
CA GLY A 138 -0.70 4.66 8.97
C GLY A 138 0.34 3.80 9.66
N MET A 139 1.53 4.32 9.93
CA MET A 139 2.65 3.54 10.44
C MET A 139 3.75 4.41 11.01
N ILE A 140 4.74 3.77 11.60
CA ILE A 140 6.07 4.37 11.76
C ILE A 140 7.10 3.57 10.97
N ASN A 141 8.08 4.28 10.38
CA ASN A 141 9.22 3.67 9.74
C ASN A 141 10.43 3.83 10.64
N VAL A 142 11.06 2.73 11.04
CA VAL A 142 12.20 2.70 11.97
C VAL A 142 13.47 2.35 11.20
N SER A 143 14.52 3.19 11.33
CA SER A 143 15.78 3.03 10.64
C SER A 143 16.96 3.13 11.62
N PRO A 144 17.67 2.03 11.94
CA PRO A 144 18.82 2.07 12.84
C PRO A 144 19.95 3.01 12.39
N VAL A 145 20.21 3.09 11.07
CA VAL A 145 21.21 4.02 10.51
C VAL A 145 20.68 5.44 10.35
N GLY A 146 19.36 5.60 10.31
CA GLY A 146 18.67 6.86 10.05
C GLY A 146 18.41 7.12 8.57
N ARG A 147 17.25 7.72 8.29
CA ARG A 147 16.75 7.96 6.92
C ARG A 147 17.57 9.01 6.14
N ASN A 148 18.33 9.86 6.86
CA ASN A 148 19.20 10.87 6.25
C ASN A 148 20.51 10.29 5.69
N ALA A 149 20.73 8.97 5.81
CA ALA A 149 21.89 8.29 5.23
C ALA A 149 21.92 8.46 3.70
N SER A 150 23.09 8.80 3.16
CA SER A 150 23.37 8.85 1.73
C SER A 150 23.26 7.46 1.10
N LYS A 151 23.22 7.40 -0.25
CA LYS A 151 23.15 6.13 -0.95
C LYS A 151 24.29 5.17 -0.55
N ALA A 152 25.52 5.65 -0.52
CA ALA A 152 26.68 4.83 -0.14
C ALA A 152 26.57 4.30 1.30
N GLU A 153 26.08 5.12 2.23
CA GLU A 153 25.88 4.72 3.63
C GLU A 153 24.71 3.72 3.78
N ARG A 154 23.70 3.80 2.94
CA ARG A 154 22.63 2.80 2.88
C ARG A 154 23.11 1.46 2.35
N ASP A 155 23.93 1.47 1.32
CA ASP A 155 24.56 0.27 0.76
C ASP A 155 25.49 -0.38 1.80
N GLU A 156 26.28 0.42 2.53
CA GLU A 156 27.15 -0.03 3.63
C GLU A 156 26.33 -0.67 4.77
N PHE A 157 25.24 -0.01 5.20
CA PHE A 157 24.36 -0.53 6.24
C PHE A 157 23.67 -1.83 5.81
N GLU A 158 23.15 -1.91 4.59
CA GLU A 158 22.50 -3.13 4.08
C GLU A 158 23.45 -4.32 4.08
N ALA A 159 24.70 -4.10 3.63
CA ALA A 159 25.71 -5.15 3.64
C ALA A 159 26.08 -5.59 5.06
N TRP A 160 26.10 -4.67 5.99
CA TRP A 160 26.37 -4.94 7.42
C TRP A 160 25.16 -5.64 8.08
N ASP A 161 23.93 -5.17 7.83
CA ASP A 161 22.70 -5.73 8.40
C ASP A 161 22.48 -7.19 7.97
N LYS A 162 22.76 -7.53 6.71
CA LYS A 162 22.71 -8.91 6.20
C LYS A 162 23.62 -9.89 6.95
N LYS A 163 24.68 -9.39 7.64
CA LYS A 163 25.61 -10.20 8.42
C LYS A 163 25.29 -10.22 9.91
N ASN A 164 24.64 -9.18 10.40
CA ASN A 164 24.43 -8.95 11.83
C ASN A 164 22.97 -9.12 12.27
N ASP A 165 22.01 -9.21 11.31
CA ASP A 165 20.57 -9.32 11.55
C ASP A 165 20.03 -8.21 12.48
N CYS A 166 20.53 -6.98 12.31
CA CYS A 166 20.20 -5.87 13.20
C CYS A 166 18.69 -5.59 13.21
N ARG A 167 18.07 -5.45 12.01
CA ARG A 167 16.64 -5.19 11.91
C ARG A 167 15.77 -6.36 12.41
N PRO A 168 16.03 -7.61 12.03
CA PRO A 168 15.31 -8.75 12.62
C PRO A 168 15.41 -8.81 14.15
N LYS A 169 16.60 -8.66 14.73
CA LYS A 169 16.81 -8.68 16.18
C LYS A 169 16.09 -7.53 16.89
N MET A 170 16.07 -6.35 16.29
CA MET A 170 15.33 -5.21 16.84
C MET A 170 13.82 -5.46 16.82
N ILE A 171 13.29 -6.05 15.75
CA ILE A 171 11.88 -6.45 15.67
C ILE A 171 11.53 -7.47 16.76
N GLU A 172 12.34 -8.51 16.93
CA GLU A 172 12.17 -9.50 18.00
C GLU A 172 12.17 -8.86 19.40
N ALA A 173 13.06 -7.89 19.62
CA ALA A 173 13.12 -7.17 20.89
C ALA A 173 11.85 -6.33 21.13
N ILE A 174 11.32 -5.65 20.09
CA ILE A 174 10.07 -4.89 20.18
C ILE A 174 8.88 -5.84 20.45
N GLN A 175 8.81 -6.97 19.75
CA GLN A 175 7.75 -7.97 19.94
C GLN A 175 7.76 -8.54 21.36
N LYS A 176 8.96 -8.76 21.93
CA LYS A 176 9.12 -9.26 23.29
C LYS A 176 8.71 -8.22 24.34
N GLU A 177 9.04 -6.96 24.13
CA GLU A 177 8.69 -5.87 25.05
C GLU A 177 7.20 -5.50 24.99
N PHE A 178 6.60 -5.61 23.78
CA PHE A 178 5.23 -5.19 23.52
C PHE A 178 4.38 -6.29 22.85
N PRO A 179 4.21 -7.47 23.49
CA PRO A 179 3.51 -8.60 22.86
C PRO A 179 2.05 -8.32 22.52
N ASP A 180 1.42 -7.42 23.28
CA ASP A 180 -0.04 -7.17 23.21
C ASP A 180 -0.40 -5.88 22.42
N LEU A 181 0.54 -5.24 21.74
CA LEU A 181 0.23 -4.03 20.99
C LEU A 181 -0.49 -4.29 19.65
N GLY A 182 -0.58 -5.54 19.19
CA GLY A 182 -1.26 -5.87 17.93
C GLY A 182 -0.56 -5.25 16.70
N LEU A 183 0.77 -5.24 16.69
CA LEU A 183 1.60 -4.65 15.64
C LEU A 183 2.16 -5.71 14.70
N THR A 184 2.28 -5.34 13.44
CA THR A 184 2.98 -6.07 12.37
C THR A 184 4.24 -5.30 11.99
N TYR A 185 5.28 -6.04 11.60
CA TYR A 185 6.58 -5.52 11.26
C TYR A 185 6.96 -6.00 9.86
N SER A 186 7.39 -5.09 8.99
CA SER A 186 7.80 -5.42 7.63
C SER A 186 9.17 -4.82 7.32
N ILE A 187 10.16 -5.66 7.06
CA ILE A 187 11.47 -5.19 6.61
C ILE A 187 11.38 -4.86 5.13
N GLY A 188 11.43 -3.55 4.83
CA GLY A 188 11.40 -3.04 3.47
C GLY A 188 12.61 -2.19 3.15
N GLY A 189 13.06 -2.23 1.89
CA GLY A 189 14.22 -1.47 1.45
C GLY A 189 15.52 -1.83 2.16
N GLN A 190 16.49 -0.89 2.11
CA GLN A 190 17.86 -1.17 2.54
C GLN A 190 18.14 -0.89 4.03
N ILE A 191 17.38 0.03 4.68
CA ILE A 191 17.82 0.63 5.94
C ILE A 191 16.78 0.63 7.05
N SER A 192 15.55 0.25 6.77
CA SER A 192 14.44 0.43 7.71
C SER A 192 13.51 -0.77 7.74
N PHE A 193 12.61 -0.75 8.70
CA PHE A 193 11.42 -1.58 8.74
C PHE A 193 10.21 -0.73 9.11
N ASP A 194 9.04 -1.14 8.64
CA ASP A 194 7.77 -0.50 8.93
C ASP A 194 7.09 -1.20 10.11
N VAL A 195 6.40 -0.42 10.96
CA VAL A 195 5.63 -0.89 12.10
C VAL A 195 4.23 -0.31 11.98
N PHE A 196 3.24 -1.18 11.87
CA PHE A 196 1.83 -0.81 11.65
C PHE A 196 0.88 -1.81 12.34
N PRO A 197 -0.39 -1.45 12.57
CA PRO A 197 -1.35 -2.36 13.17
C PRO A 197 -1.56 -3.62 12.34
N THR A 198 -1.72 -4.75 12.99
CA THR A 198 -2.04 -6.01 12.32
C THR A 198 -3.33 -5.85 11.49
N GLY A 199 -3.28 -6.28 10.23
CA GLY A 199 -4.36 -6.10 9.26
C GLY A 199 -4.38 -4.74 8.55
N TRP A 200 -3.37 -3.88 8.77
CA TRP A 200 -3.20 -2.62 8.02
C TRP A 200 -2.22 -2.78 6.84
N ASP A 201 -2.11 -3.99 6.32
CA ASP A 201 -1.53 -4.30 5.01
C ASP A 201 -2.53 -4.00 3.88
N LYS A 202 -2.24 -4.43 2.66
CA LYS A 202 -3.13 -4.17 1.52
C LYS A 202 -4.54 -4.74 1.66
N THR A 203 -4.76 -5.74 2.52
CA THR A 203 -6.10 -6.28 2.78
C THR A 203 -7.01 -5.28 3.49
N TYR A 204 -6.45 -4.25 4.13
CA TYR A 204 -7.22 -3.18 4.78
C TYR A 204 -8.20 -2.49 3.82
N CYS A 205 -7.84 -2.33 2.55
CA CYS A 205 -8.72 -1.72 1.55
C CYS A 205 -10.02 -2.51 1.31
N LEU A 206 -10.00 -3.83 1.55
CA LEU A 206 -11.15 -4.70 1.28
C LEU A 206 -12.37 -4.36 2.14
N GLN A 207 -12.19 -3.82 3.36
CA GLN A 207 -13.30 -3.36 4.18
C GLN A 207 -14.11 -2.22 3.50
N HIS A 208 -13.43 -1.35 2.73
CA HIS A 208 -14.10 -0.30 1.98
C HIS A 208 -14.90 -0.87 0.81
N ILE A 209 -14.38 -1.91 0.16
CA ILE A 209 -15.06 -2.61 -0.92
C ILE A 209 -16.28 -3.39 -0.40
N GLU A 210 -16.14 -4.07 0.74
CA GLU A 210 -17.26 -4.79 1.38
C GLU A 210 -18.36 -3.84 1.84
N ALA A 211 -17.99 -2.64 2.31
CA ALA A 211 -18.96 -1.62 2.73
C ALA A 211 -19.86 -1.13 1.58
N GLU A 212 -19.41 -1.22 0.31
CA GLU A 212 -20.23 -0.83 -0.87
C GLU A 212 -21.58 -1.56 -0.94
N ALA A 213 -21.70 -2.73 -0.33
CA ALA A 213 -22.94 -3.49 -0.29
C ALA A 213 -24.04 -2.83 0.58
N ASP A 214 -23.70 -1.82 1.37
CA ASP A 214 -24.63 -1.14 2.26
C ASP A 214 -25.14 0.21 1.69
N PRO A 215 -26.32 0.24 1.05
CA PRO A 215 -26.87 1.47 0.47
C PRO A 215 -27.32 2.47 1.56
N SER A 216 -27.51 2.05 2.81
CA SER A 216 -27.91 2.95 3.90
C SER A 216 -26.81 3.97 4.25
N LYS A 217 -25.56 3.69 3.87
CA LYS A 217 -24.41 4.58 4.00
C LYS A 217 -24.23 5.54 2.80
N GLY A 218 -25.19 5.59 1.88
CA GLY A 218 -25.06 6.38 0.65
C GLY A 218 -24.08 5.79 -0.38
N LEU A 219 -23.80 4.48 -0.26
CA LEU A 219 -22.94 3.72 -1.16
C LEU A 219 -23.73 3.05 -2.27
N SER A 220 -23.06 2.36 -3.20
CA SER A 220 -23.70 1.85 -4.43
C SER A 220 -24.71 0.71 -4.19
N GLY A 221 -24.63 0.02 -3.05
CA GLY A 221 -25.41 -1.20 -2.80
C GLY A 221 -24.87 -2.43 -3.55
N ILE A 222 -23.69 -2.30 -4.18
CA ILE A 222 -23.07 -3.40 -4.93
C ILE A 222 -22.29 -4.31 -3.98
N LYS A 223 -22.65 -5.59 -3.98
CA LYS A 223 -21.85 -6.64 -3.36
C LYS A 223 -20.90 -7.20 -4.41
N TYR A 224 -19.63 -6.79 -4.34
CA TYR A 224 -18.60 -7.33 -5.25
C TYR A 224 -18.36 -8.81 -4.93
N LYS A 225 -18.60 -9.68 -5.91
CA LYS A 225 -18.38 -11.13 -5.81
C LYS A 225 -17.01 -11.54 -6.34
N ASN A 226 -16.51 -10.79 -7.33
CA ASN A 226 -15.22 -11.02 -7.95
C ASN A 226 -14.33 -9.80 -7.68
N ILE A 227 -13.41 -9.94 -6.74
CA ILE A 227 -12.42 -8.92 -6.43
C ILE A 227 -11.09 -9.42 -7.01
N HIS A 228 -10.75 -8.98 -8.21
CA HIS A 228 -9.46 -9.28 -8.83
C HIS A 228 -8.39 -8.38 -8.23
N PHE A 229 -7.25 -8.94 -7.88
CA PHE A 229 -6.08 -8.18 -7.42
C PHE A 229 -4.87 -8.52 -8.28
N PHE A 230 -4.21 -7.52 -8.83
CA PHE A 230 -3.01 -7.63 -9.64
C PHE A 230 -1.81 -7.04 -8.88
N GLY A 231 -0.71 -7.80 -8.76
CA GLY A 231 0.48 -7.36 -8.05
C GLY A 231 1.76 -8.08 -8.48
N ASP A 232 2.90 -7.38 -8.43
CA ASP A 232 4.21 -7.94 -8.83
C ASP A 232 4.91 -8.72 -7.70
N LYS A 233 4.60 -8.39 -6.45
CA LYS A 233 5.18 -9.03 -5.25
C LYS A 233 4.22 -10.00 -4.57
N ALA A 234 3.52 -10.78 -5.38
CA ALA A 234 2.52 -11.76 -4.99
C ALA A 234 3.14 -13.11 -4.51
N PHE A 235 4.29 -13.06 -3.85
CA PHE A 235 4.98 -14.20 -3.25
C PHE A 235 5.10 -14.03 -1.74
N LYS A 236 5.23 -15.13 -1.00
CA LYS A 236 5.31 -15.10 0.46
C LYS A 236 6.45 -14.19 0.94
N GLY A 237 6.09 -13.15 1.70
CA GLY A 237 7.00 -12.09 2.15
C GLY A 237 7.05 -10.85 1.24
N GLY A 238 6.39 -10.87 0.08
CA GLY A 238 6.14 -9.67 -0.73
C GLY A 238 4.97 -8.88 -0.16
N ASN A 239 4.93 -7.59 -0.42
CA ASN A 239 3.89 -6.69 0.12
C ASN A 239 2.50 -6.85 -0.52
N ASP A 240 2.39 -7.69 -1.57
CA ASP A 240 1.13 -8.04 -2.22
C ASP A 240 0.58 -9.39 -1.75
N TRP A 241 1.39 -10.16 -1.00
CA TRP A 241 1.06 -11.54 -0.67
C TRP A 241 -0.25 -11.67 0.11
N GLU A 242 -0.47 -10.83 1.09
CA GLU A 242 -1.63 -10.89 1.97
C GLU A 242 -2.93 -10.70 1.18
N ILE A 243 -3.01 -9.68 0.33
CA ILE A 243 -4.20 -9.43 -0.50
C ILE A 243 -4.29 -10.40 -1.68
N TYR A 244 -3.17 -10.83 -2.25
CA TYR A 244 -3.14 -11.83 -3.32
C TYR A 244 -3.69 -13.18 -2.88
N SER A 245 -3.36 -13.60 -1.65
CA SER A 245 -3.77 -14.89 -1.08
C SER A 245 -5.04 -14.82 -0.21
N ASP A 246 -5.64 -13.64 -0.06
CA ASP A 246 -6.87 -13.45 0.72
C ASP A 246 -8.04 -14.21 0.06
N PRO A 247 -8.84 -14.98 0.82
CA PRO A 247 -9.94 -15.76 0.27
C PRO A 247 -11.04 -14.92 -0.39
N ARG A 248 -11.07 -13.60 -0.17
CA ARG A 248 -12.01 -12.66 -0.79
C ARG A 248 -11.57 -12.22 -2.18
N THR A 249 -10.30 -12.45 -2.55
CA THR A 249 -9.72 -11.97 -3.81
C THR A 249 -9.41 -13.10 -4.79
N ILE A 250 -9.34 -12.74 -6.06
CA ILE A 250 -8.80 -13.55 -7.14
C ILE A 250 -7.46 -12.93 -7.50
N GLY A 251 -6.37 -13.52 -6.97
CA GLY A 251 -5.02 -12.97 -7.12
C GLY A 251 -4.40 -13.26 -8.48
N HIS A 252 -3.81 -12.23 -9.09
CA HIS A 252 -3.08 -12.29 -10.35
C HIS A 252 -1.65 -11.79 -10.11
N ALA A 253 -0.68 -12.69 -10.22
CA ALA A 253 0.74 -12.32 -10.19
C ALA A 253 1.14 -11.78 -11.56
N VAL A 254 1.81 -10.63 -11.58
CA VAL A 254 2.29 -9.98 -12.80
C VAL A 254 3.78 -9.73 -12.75
N LYS A 255 4.41 -9.60 -13.93
CA LYS A 255 5.85 -9.34 -14.06
C LYS A 255 6.15 -7.87 -14.38
N GLY A 256 5.13 -7.06 -14.57
CA GLY A 256 5.24 -5.65 -14.94
C GLY A 256 3.99 -5.15 -15.65
N PRO A 257 3.99 -3.87 -16.07
CA PRO A 257 2.83 -3.23 -16.70
C PRO A 257 2.36 -3.93 -17.99
N GLU A 258 3.28 -4.42 -18.80
CA GLU A 258 2.99 -5.13 -20.05
C GLU A 258 2.23 -6.44 -19.78
N ASP A 259 2.64 -7.18 -18.76
CA ASP A 259 1.97 -8.42 -18.33
C ASP A 259 0.58 -8.11 -17.74
N THR A 260 0.46 -7.03 -16.97
CA THR A 260 -0.84 -6.55 -16.48
C THR A 260 -1.80 -6.27 -17.63
N MET A 261 -1.36 -5.52 -18.66
CA MET A 261 -2.19 -5.23 -19.83
C MET A 261 -2.56 -6.50 -20.61
N ALA A 262 -1.62 -7.44 -20.76
CA ALA A 262 -1.89 -8.72 -21.43
C ALA A 262 -2.95 -9.54 -20.70
N GLN A 263 -2.86 -9.65 -19.37
CA GLN A 263 -3.86 -10.36 -18.56
C GLN A 263 -5.22 -9.65 -18.57
N LEU A 264 -5.25 -8.31 -18.54
CA LEU A 264 -6.50 -7.55 -18.64
C LEU A 264 -7.17 -7.73 -19.98
N LYS A 265 -6.41 -7.80 -21.07
CA LYS A 265 -6.93 -8.08 -22.41
C LYS A 265 -7.54 -9.48 -22.48
N GLU A 266 -6.88 -10.49 -21.90
CA GLU A 266 -7.38 -11.86 -21.88
C GLU A 266 -8.67 -12.00 -21.04
N LEU A 267 -8.69 -11.38 -19.85
CA LEU A 267 -9.80 -11.52 -18.91
C LEU A 267 -11.02 -10.66 -19.25
N PHE A 268 -10.79 -9.47 -19.79
CA PHE A 268 -11.81 -8.44 -19.94
C PHE A 268 -11.96 -7.89 -21.37
N ASP A 269 -11.12 -8.31 -22.32
CA ASP A 269 -11.12 -7.82 -23.70
C ASP A 269 -11.02 -6.27 -23.80
N VAL A 270 -9.94 -5.70 -23.20
CA VAL A 270 -9.67 -4.25 -23.11
C VAL A 270 -8.31 -3.86 -23.68
#